data_db632c96403eb0dfe9bd9549189b603c
#
_entry.id   db632c96403eb0dfe9bd9549189b603c
#
_cell.length_a   1.000
_cell.length_b   1.000
_cell.length_c   1.000
_cell.angle_alpha   90.00
_cell.angle_beta   90.00
_cell.angle_gamma   90.00
#
_symmetry.space_group_name_H-M   'P 1'
#
loop_
_entity.id
_entity.type
_entity.pdbx_description
1 polymer ?
#
loop_
_entity_poly.entity_id
_entity_poly.type
_entity_poly.pdbx_seq_one_letter_code
_entity_poly.pdbx_strand_id
1 'polypeptide(L)'
;RIKQRTKEGYYVEAKKLKKELQNGIFPEEIRENFKRILDYFGQTPIIVRSSSFLEDGFGNAFAGKYESVFCVNRGTFEERLQDFENAVKTVYASTMDISALEYRNRNHLEDIDEQMALLVQRVSGSYYEDYYFPTVAGVGYSYSPYSPLPDMDKKAGMLRLVMGLGTKAVDRTQNDYPRI
;
A
#
# COMPACT_ATOMS: atom_id res chain seq x y z
N ARG A 1 5.65 -12.07 -19.92
CA ARG A 1 5.09 -13.25 -19.22
C ARG A 1 6.20 -14.23 -18.92
N ILE A 2 6.48 -14.48 -17.63
CA ILE A 2 7.45 -15.48 -17.22
C ILE A 2 6.78 -16.83 -17.31
N LYS A 3 7.02 -17.57 -18.39
CA LYS A 3 6.61 -18.98 -18.51
C LYS A 3 7.68 -19.82 -17.83
N GLN A 4 7.42 -20.26 -16.64
CA GLN A 4 8.32 -21.10 -15.88
C GLN A 4 7.79 -22.52 -15.81
N ARG A 5 8.65 -23.48 -16.05
CA ARG A 5 8.30 -24.91 -16.05
C ARG A 5 8.25 -25.52 -14.65
N THR A 6 8.86 -24.87 -13.66
CA THR A 6 8.92 -25.35 -12.28
C THR A 6 8.55 -24.25 -11.30
N LYS A 7 7.94 -24.61 -10.17
CA LYS A 7 7.57 -23.67 -9.11
C LYS A 7 8.79 -22.93 -8.55
N GLU A 8 9.91 -23.61 -8.37
CA GLU A 8 11.18 -22.99 -7.91
C GLU A 8 11.71 -21.97 -8.90
N GLY A 9 11.77 -22.30 -10.18
CA GLY A 9 12.22 -21.39 -11.22
C GLY A 9 11.36 -20.12 -11.30
N TYR A 10 10.06 -20.24 -11.10
CA TYR A 10 9.14 -19.09 -11.07
C TYR A 10 9.53 -18.08 -9.97
N TYR A 11 9.80 -18.53 -8.77
CA TYR A 11 10.20 -17.64 -7.68
C TYR A 11 11.62 -17.07 -7.82
N VAL A 12 12.54 -17.82 -8.42
CA VAL A 12 13.90 -17.33 -8.72
C VAL A 12 13.83 -16.16 -9.71
N GLU A 13 13.06 -16.31 -10.77
CA GLU A 13 12.90 -15.23 -11.76
C GLU A 13 12.12 -14.04 -11.18
N ALA A 14 11.12 -14.27 -10.35
CA ALA A 14 10.41 -13.19 -9.67
C ALA A 14 11.35 -12.35 -8.80
N LYS A 15 12.26 -12.99 -8.05
CA LYS A 15 13.29 -12.28 -7.27
C LYS A 15 14.23 -11.47 -8.14
N LYS A 16 14.59 -11.99 -9.31
CA LYS A 16 15.43 -11.26 -10.28
C LYS A 16 14.70 -10.03 -10.80
N LEU A 17 13.47 -10.20 -11.27
CA LEU A 17 12.64 -9.10 -11.75
C LEU A 17 12.38 -8.05 -10.67
N LYS A 18 12.14 -8.46 -9.42
CA LYS A 18 12.00 -7.54 -8.30
C LYS A 18 13.22 -6.62 -8.18
N LYS A 19 14.43 -7.17 -8.27
CA LYS A 19 15.67 -6.39 -8.24
C LYS A 19 15.81 -5.49 -9.46
N GLU A 20 15.44 -5.96 -10.64
CA GLU A 20 15.49 -5.15 -11.86
C GLU A 20 14.53 -3.94 -11.75
N LEU A 21 13.32 -4.13 -11.24
CA LEU A 21 12.36 -3.05 -10.98
C LEU A 21 12.90 -2.04 -9.97
N GLN A 22 13.51 -2.51 -8.87
CA GLN A 22 14.10 -1.64 -7.86
C GLN A 22 15.29 -0.81 -8.37
N ASN A 23 16.08 -1.36 -9.30
CA ASN A 23 17.25 -0.71 -9.88
C ASN A 23 16.96 0.03 -11.19
N GLY A 24 15.73 -0.04 -11.68
CA GLY A 24 15.32 0.64 -12.90
C GLY A 24 15.51 2.16 -12.84
N ILE A 25 15.67 2.77 -13.98
CA ILE A 25 15.78 4.23 -14.12
C ILE A 25 14.54 4.73 -14.85
N PHE A 26 13.88 5.73 -14.28
CA PHE A 26 12.74 6.35 -14.93
C PHE A 26 13.19 7.23 -16.11
N PRO A 27 12.46 7.20 -17.23
CA PRO A 27 12.65 8.17 -18.30
C PRO A 27 12.47 9.61 -17.80
N GLU A 28 13.19 10.56 -18.39
CA GLU A 28 13.14 11.97 -17.95
C GLU A 28 11.72 12.56 -17.99
N GLU A 29 10.93 12.19 -18.97
CA GLU A 29 9.52 12.60 -19.05
C GLU A 29 8.70 12.19 -17.81
N ILE A 30 8.95 10.98 -17.30
CA ILE A 30 8.30 10.48 -16.08
C ILE A 30 8.84 11.22 -14.86
N ARG A 31 10.14 11.48 -14.80
CA ARG A 31 10.76 12.26 -13.71
C ARG A 31 10.21 13.68 -13.65
N GLU A 32 9.97 14.32 -14.79
CA GLU A 32 9.33 15.65 -14.84
C GLU A 32 7.89 15.61 -14.29
N ASN A 33 7.15 14.54 -14.55
CA ASN A 33 5.83 14.37 -13.95
C ASN A 33 5.92 14.14 -12.42
N PHE A 34 6.91 13.41 -11.94
CA PHE A 34 7.16 13.25 -10.50
C PHE A 34 7.50 14.58 -9.83
N LYS A 35 8.30 15.44 -10.47
CA LYS A 35 8.60 16.78 -9.99
C LYS A 35 7.32 17.61 -9.80
N ARG A 36 6.41 17.57 -10.78
CA ARG A 36 5.11 18.26 -10.69
C ARG A 36 4.22 17.74 -9.55
N ILE A 37 4.24 16.42 -9.30
CA ILE A 37 3.53 15.80 -8.18
C ILE A 37 4.10 16.33 -6.86
N LEU A 38 5.42 16.36 -6.71
CA LEU A 38 6.08 16.85 -5.50
C LEU A 38 5.88 18.35 -5.28
N ASP A 39 5.83 19.14 -6.34
CA ASP A 39 5.50 20.57 -6.26
C ASP A 39 4.05 20.77 -5.77
N TYR A 40 3.11 19.97 -6.25
CA TYR A 40 1.71 20.02 -5.82
C TYR A 40 1.56 19.70 -4.32
N PHE A 41 2.26 18.69 -3.82
CA PHE A 41 2.19 18.30 -2.41
C PHE A 41 3.03 19.20 -1.48
N GLY A 42 3.99 19.95 -2.03
CA GLY A 42 4.97 20.71 -1.23
C GLY A 42 5.78 19.76 -0.34
N GLN A 43 6.09 20.18 0.88
CA GLN A 43 6.83 19.37 1.87
C GLN A 43 5.90 18.66 2.87
N THR A 44 4.72 18.26 2.43
CA THR A 44 3.80 17.50 3.26
C THR A 44 4.08 16.01 3.12
N PRO A 45 4.08 15.23 4.22
CA PRO A 45 4.21 13.78 4.13
C PRO A 45 3.17 13.16 3.21
N ILE A 46 3.61 12.23 2.38
CA ILE A 46 2.78 11.54 1.40
C ILE A 46 2.92 10.03 1.54
N ILE A 47 1.95 9.30 1.04
CA ILE A 47 1.98 7.86 0.90
C ILE A 47 1.81 7.50 -0.57
N VAL A 48 2.65 6.59 -1.05
CA VAL A 48 2.53 5.95 -2.38
C VAL A 48 1.93 4.57 -2.16
N ARG A 49 0.78 4.32 -2.76
CA ARG A 49 0.03 3.07 -2.60
C ARG A 49 -0.20 2.40 -3.94
N SER A 50 -0.29 1.09 -3.91
CA SER A 50 -0.84 0.32 -5.02
C SER A 50 -2.31 0.69 -5.27
N SER A 51 -2.70 0.68 -6.52
CA SER A 51 -4.08 0.72 -6.98
C SER A 51 -4.14 -0.17 -8.22
N SER A 52 -4.19 -1.48 -7.98
CA SER A 52 -4.10 -2.46 -9.04
C SER A 52 -5.47 -2.98 -9.45
N PHE A 53 -5.54 -3.45 -10.68
CA PHE A 53 -6.77 -4.05 -11.19
C PHE A 53 -7.25 -5.24 -10.35
N LEU A 54 -6.31 -6.03 -9.79
CA LEU A 54 -6.65 -7.19 -8.97
C LEU A 54 -7.07 -6.82 -7.54
N GLU A 55 -6.63 -5.68 -6.99
CA GLU A 55 -7.03 -5.24 -5.66
C GLU A 55 -8.49 -4.81 -5.61
N ASP A 56 -8.97 -4.17 -6.67
CA ASP A 56 -10.31 -3.60 -6.76
C ASP A 56 -11.31 -4.54 -7.46
N GLY A 57 -10.88 -5.74 -7.85
CA GLY A 57 -11.69 -6.73 -8.55
C GLY A 57 -12.75 -7.37 -7.65
N PHE A 58 -13.99 -7.49 -8.17
CA PHE A 58 -15.08 -8.19 -7.48
C PHE A 58 -14.73 -9.66 -7.23
N GLY A 59 -14.87 -10.11 -5.99
CA GLY A 59 -14.77 -11.52 -5.61
C GLY A 59 -13.41 -11.98 -5.08
N ASN A 60 -12.36 -11.17 -5.17
CA ASN A 60 -11.04 -11.51 -4.67
C ASN A 60 -10.56 -10.47 -3.64
N ALA A 61 -10.29 -10.91 -2.41
CA ALA A 61 -9.72 -10.04 -1.38
C ALA A 61 -8.21 -9.92 -1.56
N PHE A 62 -7.77 -9.17 -2.55
CA PHE A 62 -6.34 -8.94 -2.83
C PHE A 62 -5.73 -7.83 -1.96
N ALA A 63 -6.55 -7.16 -1.16
CA ALA A 63 -6.13 -6.04 -0.31
C ALA A 63 -4.94 -6.40 0.59
N GLY A 64 -3.95 -5.52 0.66
CA GLY A 64 -2.76 -5.67 1.48
C GLY A 64 -1.73 -6.70 0.97
N LYS A 65 -1.77 -7.04 -0.31
CA LYS A 65 -0.77 -7.91 -0.95
C LYS A 65 0.38 -7.15 -1.57
N TYR A 66 0.16 -5.90 -1.90
CA TYR A 66 1.18 -5.00 -2.42
C TYR A 66 1.61 -3.99 -1.36
N GLU A 67 2.80 -3.44 -1.54
CA GLU A 67 3.37 -2.49 -0.61
C GLU A 67 2.71 -1.10 -0.71
N SER A 68 2.74 -0.41 0.43
CA SER A 68 2.45 1.02 0.53
C SER A 68 3.62 1.69 1.24
N VAL A 69 4.15 2.77 0.68
CA VAL A 69 5.36 3.41 1.18
C VAL A 69 5.07 4.84 1.61
N PHE A 70 5.38 5.14 2.86
CA PHE A 70 5.34 6.51 3.37
C PHE A 70 6.62 7.25 3.01
N CYS A 71 6.48 8.44 2.45
CA CYS A 71 7.58 9.37 2.20
C CYS A 71 7.44 10.54 3.17
N VAL A 72 8.50 10.84 3.90
CA VAL A 72 8.55 12.01 4.79
C VAL A 72 8.40 13.30 4.00
N ASN A 73 8.90 13.31 2.75
CA ASN A 73 8.77 14.38 1.76
C ASN A 73 9.29 15.72 2.28
N ARG A 74 10.41 15.71 3.03
CA ARG A 74 11.12 16.89 3.53
C ARG A 74 12.58 16.88 3.07
N GLY A 75 13.21 18.04 3.11
CA GLY A 75 14.59 18.20 2.64
C GLY A 75 14.67 18.93 1.31
N THR A 76 15.78 18.77 0.63
CA THR A 76 16.00 19.33 -0.70
C THR A 76 15.04 18.69 -1.72
N PHE A 77 14.83 19.37 -2.82
CA PHE A 77 13.97 18.84 -3.88
C PHE A 77 14.49 17.50 -4.44
N GLU A 78 15.80 17.39 -4.60
CA GLU A 78 16.45 16.20 -5.14
C GLU A 78 16.32 15.00 -4.18
N GLU A 79 16.49 15.20 -2.87
CA GLU A 79 16.26 14.15 -1.86
C GLU A 79 14.82 13.67 -1.91
N ARG A 80 13.86 14.59 -1.96
CA ARG A 80 12.42 14.26 -2.06
C ARG A 80 12.09 13.49 -3.34
N LEU A 81 12.68 13.89 -4.47
CA LEU A 81 12.48 13.21 -5.74
C LEU A 81 13.05 11.79 -5.69
N GLN A 82 14.24 11.62 -5.14
CA GLN A 82 14.87 10.30 -5.00
C GLN A 82 14.05 9.38 -4.10
N ASP A 83 13.55 9.89 -2.96
CA ASP A 83 12.71 9.13 -2.04
C ASP A 83 11.40 8.72 -2.70
N PHE A 84 10.79 9.62 -3.47
CA PHE A 84 9.57 9.35 -4.20
C PHE A 84 9.80 8.30 -5.29
N GLU A 85 10.87 8.40 -6.08
CA GLU A 85 11.24 7.40 -7.07
C GLU A 85 11.46 6.02 -6.43
N ASN A 86 12.12 5.95 -5.28
CA ASN A 86 12.34 4.71 -4.54
C ASN A 86 11.03 4.12 -4.04
N ALA A 87 10.11 4.96 -3.54
CA ALA A 87 8.78 4.52 -3.12
C ALA A 87 7.99 3.93 -4.29
N VAL A 88 7.97 4.59 -5.43
CA VAL A 88 7.31 4.10 -6.66
C VAL A 88 7.89 2.75 -7.08
N LYS A 89 9.22 2.63 -7.14
CA LYS A 89 9.91 1.37 -7.46
C LYS A 89 9.56 0.25 -6.49
N THR A 90 9.47 0.56 -5.20
CA THR A 90 9.12 -0.41 -4.15
C THR A 90 7.71 -0.95 -4.35
N VAL A 91 6.75 -0.07 -4.62
CA VAL A 91 5.35 -0.50 -4.87
C VAL A 91 5.27 -1.35 -6.14
N TYR A 92 5.89 -0.95 -7.26
CA TYR A 92 5.92 -1.79 -8.46
C TYR A 92 6.63 -3.13 -8.22
N ALA A 93 7.74 -3.13 -7.50
CA ALA A 93 8.51 -4.34 -7.20
C ALA A 93 7.73 -5.33 -6.32
N SER A 94 6.78 -4.85 -5.50
CA SER A 94 5.94 -5.69 -4.65
C SER A 94 5.01 -6.62 -5.43
N THR A 95 4.74 -6.34 -6.71
CA THR A 95 4.01 -7.26 -7.60
C THR A 95 4.72 -8.59 -7.77
N MET A 96 6.04 -8.63 -7.54
CA MET A 96 6.89 -9.81 -7.61
C MET A 96 7.11 -10.47 -6.24
N ASP A 97 6.42 -10.05 -5.19
CA ASP A 97 6.52 -10.68 -3.88
C ASP A 97 5.89 -12.06 -3.86
N ILE A 98 6.54 -12.96 -3.13
CA ILE A 98 6.12 -14.37 -3.06
C ILE A 98 4.67 -14.46 -2.59
N SER A 99 4.27 -13.67 -1.60
CA SER A 99 2.89 -13.64 -1.08
C SER A 99 1.86 -13.23 -2.13
N ALA A 100 2.20 -12.23 -2.96
CA ALA A 100 1.34 -11.77 -4.05
C ALA A 100 1.24 -12.82 -5.16
N LEU A 101 2.37 -13.40 -5.54
CA LEU A 101 2.44 -14.45 -6.56
C LEU A 101 1.72 -15.73 -6.14
N GLU A 102 1.88 -16.16 -4.87
CA GLU A 102 1.16 -17.31 -4.32
C GLU A 102 -0.35 -17.08 -4.27
N TYR A 103 -0.77 -15.86 -3.91
CA TYR A 103 -2.19 -15.51 -3.91
C TYR A 103 -2.77 -15.58 -5.33
N ARG A 104 -2.08 -15.01 -6.33
CA ARG A 104 -2.48 -15.10 -7.73
C ARG A 104 -2.61 -16.55 -8.20
N ASN A 105 -1.63 -17.38 -7.86
CA ASN A 105 -1.65 -18.79 -8.22
C ASN A 105 -2.82 -19.54 -7.56
N ARG A 106 -3.07 -19.33 -6.27
CA ARG A 106 -4.18 -19.99 -5.54
C ARG A 106 -5.57 -19.62 -6.08
N ASN A 107 -5.69 -18.42 -6.65
CA ASN A 107 -6.97 -17.91 -7.16
C ASN A 107 -7.04 -17.98 -8.70
N HIS A 108 -6.14 -18.72 -9.35
CA HIS A 108 -6.08 -18.88 -10.81
C HIS A 108 -6.02 -17.55 -11.57
N LEU A 109 -5.26 -16.58 -11.01
CA LEU A 109 -5.06 -15.23 -11.56
C LEU A 109 -3.69 -15.06 -12.24
N GLU A 110 -2.93 -16.14 -12.40
CA GLU A 110 -1.57 -16.11 -12.97
C GLU A 110 -1.53 -15.68 -14.44
N ASP A 111 -2.60 -15.96 -15.16
CA ASP A 111 -2.73 -15.59 -16.59
C ASP A 111 -3.39 -14.23 -16.81
N ILE A 112 -3.90 -13.61 -15.74
CA ILE A 112 -4.52 -12.28 -15.81
C ILE A 112 -3.42 -11.22 -15.75
N ASP A 113 -3.46 -10.26 -16.67
CA ASP A 113 -2.54 -9.13 -16.63
C ASP A 113 -2.79 -8.27 -15.39
N GLU A 114 -1.74 -8.05 -14.63
CA GLU A 114 -1.77 -7.10 -13.51
C GLU A 114 -1.46 -5.70 -14.03
N GLN A 115 -2.45 -4.84 -13.97
CA GLN A 115 -2.30 -3.43 -14.30
C GLN A 115 -2.18 -2.64 -13.01
N MET A 116 -0.94 -2.26 -12.69
CA MET A 116 -0.64 -1.49 -11.49
C MET A 116 -0.68 0.01 -11.77
N ALA A 117 -1.66 0.69 -11.22
CA ALA A 117 -1.63 2.13 -11.04
C ALA A 117 -1.13 2.48 -9.62
N LEU A 118 -0.74 3.70 -9.41
CA LEU A 118 -0.32 4.21 -8.12
C LEU A 118 -1.24 5.32 -7.65
N LEU A 119 -1.58 5.28 -6.37
CA LEU A 119 -2.31 6.33 -5.70
C LEU A 119 -1.36 7.06 -4.75
N VAL A 120 -1.11 8.34 -5.06
CA VAL A 120 -0.31 9.23 -4.20
C VAL A 120 -1.24 10.11 -3.40
N GLN A 121 -1.15 10.04 -2.08
CA GLN A 121 -2.03 10.77 -1.19
C GLN A 121 -1.24 11.52 -0.13
N ARG A 122 -1.78 12.67 0.31
CA ARG A 122 -1.29 13.35 1.50
C ARG A 122 -1.62 12.52 2.73
N VAL A 123 -0.67 12.35 3.62
CA VAL A 123 -0.90 11.74 4.93
C VAL A 123 -1.60 12.77 5.82
N SER A 124 -2.73 12.39 6.39
CA SER A 124 -3.42 13.23 7.39
C SER A 124 -2.67 13.17 8.71
N GLY A 125 -2.51 14.33 9.35
CA GLY A 125 -1.81 14.41 10.63
C GLY A 125 -1.37 15.82 10.97
N SER A 126 -0.64 15.92 12.07
CA SER A 126 0.01 17.12 12.56
C SER A 126 1.43 16.82 13.01
N TYR A 127 2.26 17.84 13.06
CA TYR A 127 3.61 17.71 13.61
C TYR A 127 3.56 17.71 15.14
N TYR A 128 4.28 16.77 15.74
CA TYR A 128 4.58 16.66 17.16
C TYR A 128 6.10 16.57 17.27
N GLU A 129 6.74 17.70 17.42
CA GLU A 129 8.21 17.84 17.32
C GLU A 129 8.73 17.30 15.98
N ASP A 130 9.52 16.23 15.99
CA ASP A 130 10.08 15.60 14.80
C ASP A 130 9.17 14.52 14.17
N TYR A 131 8.04 14.25 14.78
CA TYR A 131 7.10 13.24 14.33
C TYR A 131 5.89 13.87 13.64
N TYR A 132 5.35 13.14 12.65
CA TYR A 132 4.12 13.52 11.97
C TYR A 132 3.14 12.36 11.96
N PHE A 133 1.99 12.53 12.60
CA PHE A 133 0.93 11.51 12.63
C PHE A 133 -0.43 12.14 12.99
N PRO A 134 -1.56 11.48 12.66
CA PRO A 134 -2.86 11.89 13.18
C PRO A 134 -2.98 11.53 14.66
N THR A 135 -3.68 12.34 15.43
CA THR A 135 -3.97 12.05 16.84
C THR A 135 -4.76 10.76 16.98
N VAL A 136 -5.75 10.59 16.12
CA VAL A 136 -6.62 9.40 16.05
C VAL A 136 -6.85 9.04 14.59
N ALA A 137 -6.80 7.76 14.29
CA ALA A 137 -7.18 7.22 12.99
C ALA A 137 -8.07 5.98 13.18
N GLY A 138 -8.80 5.61 12.13
CA GLY A 138 -9.67 4.45 12.25
C GLY A 138 -10.43 4.11 11.00
N VAL A 139 -11.27 3.09 11.12
CA VAL A 139 -12.16 2.62 10.06
C VAL A 139 -13.59 2.54 10.61
N GLY A 140 -14.52 3.15 9.86
CA GLY A 140 -15.95 3.05 10.12
C GLY A 140 -16.62 2.02 9.23
N TYR A 141 -17.50 1.24 9.81
CA TYR A 141 -18.36 0.28 9.10
C TYR A 141 -19.83 0.63 9.38
N SER A 142 -20.63 0.73 8.35
CA SER A 142 -22.08 0.98 8.48
C SER A 142 -22.86 -0.21 9.01
N TYR A 143 -22.23 -1.38 9.03
CA TYR A 143 -22.79 -2.62 9.56
C TYR A 143 -21.69 -3.40 10.28
N SER A 144 -21.96 -3.88 11.48
CA SER A 144 -21.04 -4.74 12.23
C SER A 144 -21.36 -6.22 11.99
N PRO A 145 -20.48 -6.98 11.31
CA PRO A 145 -20.66 -8.43 11.17
C PRO A 145 -20.43 -9.17 12.50
N TYR A 146 -19.77 -8.51 13.45
CA TYR A 146 -19.47 -9.06 14.77
C TYR A 146 -20.35 -8.37 15.82
N SER A 147 -21.02 -9.15 16.65
CA SER A 147 -21.76 -8.67 17.80
C SER A 147 -21.10 -9.25 19.06
N PRO A 148 -20.12 -8.54 19.65
CA PRO A 148 -19.47 -9.01 20.87
C PRO A 148 -20.41 -9.01 22.09
N LEU A 149 -21.51 -8.26 22.02
CA LEU A 149 -22.56 -8.22 23.06
C LEU A 149 -23.88 -8.71 22.47
N PRO A 150 -24.67 -9.47 23.23
CA PRO A 150 -25.95 -10.00 22.76
C PRO A 150 -26.94 -8.94 22.29
N ASP A 151 -26.95 -7.78 22.93
CA ASP A 151 -27.87 -6.67 22.68
C ASP A 151 -27.35 -5.60 21.74
N MET A 152 -26.24 -5.84 21.08
CA MET A 152 -25.63 -4.86 20.17
C MET A 152 -26.38 -4.80 18.84
N ASP A 153 -26.92 -3.63 18.51
CA ASP A 153 -27.53 -3.40 17.19
C ASP A 153 -26.45 -3.39 16.08
N LYS A 154 -26.47 -4.42 15.26
CA LYS A 154 -25.53 -4.55 14.13
C LYS A 154 -25.67 -3.43 13.09
N LYS A 155 -26.83 -2.81 12.99
CA LYS A 155 -27.12 -1.71 12.07
C LYS A 155 -26.60 -0.37 12.56
N ALA A 156 -26.28 -0.24 13.84
CA ALA A 156 -25.60 0.95 14.37
C ALA A 156 -24.19 1.13 13.81
N GLY A 157 -23.63 0.09 13.20
CA GLY A 157 -22.29 0.10 12.64
C GLY A 157 -21.21 -0.15 13.69
N MET A 158 -19.97 0.13 13.31
CA MET A 158 -18.81 -0.07 14.18
C MET A 158 -17.70 0.90 13.79
N LEU A 159 -17.02 1.45 14.80
CA LEU A 159 -15.79 2.19 14.64
C LEU A 159 -14.62 1.38 15.20
N ARG A 160 -13.53 1.34 14.46
CA ARG A 160 -12.25 0.82 14.92
C ARG A 160 -11.30 2.00 15.00
N LEU A 161 -10.90 2.39 16.20
CA LEU A 161 -10.06 3.57 16.43
C LEU A 161 -8.70 3.15 16.99
N VAL A 162 -7.66 3.86 16.57
CA VAL A 162 -6.31 3.74 17.10
C VAL A 162 -5.70 5.13 17.31
N MET A 163 -4.83 5.26 18.27
CA MET A 163 -4.00 6.45 18.44
C MET A 163 -2.85 6.39 17.41
N GLY A 164 -2.58 7.52 16.75
CA GLY A 164 -1.52 7.61 15.75
C GLY A 164 -1.94 7.10 14.38
N LEU A 165 -1.00 6.50 13.64
CA LEU A 165 -1.20 6.03 12.26
C LEU A 165 -2.22 4.90 12.19
N GLY A 166 -3.12 4.95 11.20
CA GLY A 166 -4.24 4.03 11.04
C GLY A 166 -3.88 2.60 10.61
N THR A 167 -2.61 2.32 10.32
CA THR A 167 -2.15 0.98 9.92
C THR A 167 -2.57 -0.09 10.94
N LYS A 168 -2.45 0.19 12.23
CA LYS A 168 -2.90 -0.72 13.30
C LYS A 168 -4.41 -0.97 13.34
N ALA A 169 -5.23 -0.10 12.77
CA ALA A 169 -6.67 -0.32 12.68
C ALA A 169 -7.03 -1.37 11.63
N VAL A 170 -6.15 -1.60 10.67
CA VAL A 170 -6.34 -2.53 9.55
C VAL A 170 -5.55 -3.83 9.77
N ASP A 171 -4.30 -3.72 10.21
CA ASP A 171 -3.43 -4.88 10.45
C ASP A 171 -3.81 -5.58 11.75
N ARG A 172 -4.14 -6.85 11.66
CA ARG A 172 -4.45 -7.71 12.81
C ARG A 172 -3.17 -8.19 13.49
N THR A 173 -2.31 -7.28 13.90
CA THR A 173 -1.14 -7.63 14.70
C THR A 173 -1.51 -7.57 16.17
N GLN A 174 -1.70 -8.74 16.78
CA GLN A 174 -1.87 -8.97 18.23
C GLN A 174 -2.96 -8.16 18.93
N ASN A 175 -3.51 -8.64 20.01
CA ASN A 175 -4.58 -8.21 20.90
C ASN A 175 -4.69 -6.71 21.30
N ASP A 176 -4.35 -5.78 20.42
CA ASP A 176 -4.00 -4.40 20.70
C ASP A 176 -4.99 -3.36 20.11
N TYR A 177 -6.28 -3.73 19.99
CA TYR A 177 -7.27 -2.77 19.47
C TYR A 177 -8.26 -2.35 20.52
N PRO A 178 -8.40 -1.06 20.82
CA PRO A 178 -9.63 -0.58 21.40
C PRO A 178 -10.76 -0.78 20.37
N ARG A 179 -11.81 -1.50 20.77
CA ARG A 179 -13.08 -1.59 20.04
C ARG A 179 -14.08 -0.74 20.80
N ILE A 180 -14.64 0.23 20.11
CA ILE A 180 -15.72 1.06 20.62
C ILE A 180 -16.95 0.82 19.79
#